data_61265f86e0c26f45f541e18b36b9dfbb
#
_entry.id   61265f86e0c26f45f541e18b36b9dfbb
#
_cell.length_a   1.000
_cell.length_b   1.000
_cell.length_c   1.000
_cell.angle_alpha   90.00
_cell.angle_beta   90.00
_cell.angle_gamma   90.00
#
_symmetry.space_group_name_H-M   'P 1'
#
loop_
_entity.id
_entity.type
_entity.pdbx_description
1 polymer ?
#
loop_
_entity_poly.entity_id
_entity_poly.type
_entity_poly.pdbx_seq_one_letter_code
_entity_poly.pdbx_strand_id
1 'polypeptide(L)'
;VTGVLGGYIDEKGNLEMESGVFRKRLFVPEIAYNRTTYFKGRMVNSPGGGCTVLSYVDNGDGTYTITPDLTDADGLSQFVDDILTTYFVTKNSEGKLNGFEEMKFRVTAADYTTKKFTVIPRPGHSDWKPAEQMVLAQTGNFTDPERQTYILIDSVNGNNCITFFDMNQWETACVFF
;
A
#
# COMPACT_ATOMS: atom_id res chain seq x y z
N VAL A 1 24.73 12.11 -27.67
CA VAL A 1 24.03 13.40 -27.52
C VAL A 1 22.75 13.08 -26.76
N THR A 2 22.74 13.49 -25.51
CA THR A 2 21.59 13.37 -24.62
C THR A 2 20.41 14.15 -25.18
N GLY A 3 19.26 13.51 -25.35
CA GLY A 3 17.97 14.21 -25.50
C GLY A 3 17.61 14.70 -26.91
N VAL A 4 18.19 14.17 -28.00
CA VAL A 4 17.86 14.67 -29.34
C VAL A 4 16.99 13.74 -30.15
N LEU A 5 17.05 12.44 -29.99
CA LEU A 5 16.18 11.46 -30.65
C LEU A 5 16.29 10.09 -29.94
N GLY A 6 15.17 9.52 -29.56
CA GLY A 6 15.07 8.15 -29.04
C GLY A 6 15.30 8.06 -27.52
N GLY A 7 15.57 6.85 -27.04
CA GLY A 7 15.85 6.60 -25.65
C GLY A 7 17.35 6.61 -25.33
N TYR A 8 17.70 6.98 -24.11
CA TYR A 8 19.05 6.97 -23.58
C TYR A 8 19.09 6.20 -22.25
N ILE A 9 20.07 5.37 -22.08
CA ILE A 9 20.36 4.72 -20.79
C ILE A 9 21.74 5.21 -20.35
N ASP A 10 21.82 5.83 -19.17
CA ASP A 10 23.08 6.30 -18.61
C ASP A 10 23.88 5.17 -17.94
N GLU A 11 25.12 5.46 -17.52
CA GLU A 11 25.98 4.49 -16.84
C GLU A 11 25.44 4.02 -15.48
N LYS A 12 24.43 4.71 -14.92
CA LYS A 12 23.75 4.37 -13.66
C LYS A 12 22.48 3.58 -13.91
N GLY A 13 22.12 3.31 -15.17
CA GLY A 13 20.92 2.57 -15.54
C GLY A 13 19.65 3.41 -15.61
N ASN A 14 19.72 4.74 -15.56
CA ASN A 14 18.55 5.59 -15.75
C ASN A 14 18.17 5.62 -17.22
N LEU A 15 16.87 5.41 -17.49
CA LEU A 15 16.28 5.44 -18.82
C LEU A 15 15.55 6.76 -19.03
N GLU A 16 15.94 7.51 -20.03
CA GLU A 16 15.23 8.69 -20.52
C GLU A 16 14.62 8.37 -21.88
N MET A 17 13.31 8.55 -22.02
CA MET A 17 12.57 8.33 -23.26
C MET A 17 11.52 9.44 -23.45
N GLU A 18 11.40 9.95 -24.69
CA GLU A 18 10.32 10.89 -25.04
C GLU A 18 8.97 10.18 -25.14
N SER A 19 8.94 8.93 -25.62
CA SER A 19 7.75 8.09 -25.63
C SER A 19 8.16 6.61 -25.68
N GLY A 20 7.32 5.72 -25.16
CA GLY A 20 7.55 4.30 -25.19
C GLY A 20 6.28 3.49 -25.40
N VAL A 21 6.31 2.47 -26.26
CA VAL A 21 5.25 1.49 -26.44
C VAL A 21 5.73 0.13 -26.00
N PHE A 22 5.14 -0.40 -24.95
CA PHE A 22 5.45 -1.72 -24.42
C PHE A 22 4.46 -2.74 -24.99
N ARG A 23 4.92 -3.63 -25.88
CA ARG A 23 4.05 -4.58 -26.60
C ARG A 23 3.50 -5.72 -25.76
N LYS A 24 4.05 -5.98 -24.57
CA LYS A 24 3.57 -7.04 -23.69
C LYS A 24 3.28 -6.55 -22.27
N ARG A 25 4.30 -6.17 -21.52
CA ARG A 25 4.14 -5.80 -20.12
C ARG A 25 5.29 -4.87 -19.69
N LEU A 26 4.94 -3.77 -19.04
CA LEU A 26 5.88 -2.99 -18.25
C LEU A 26 5.74 -3.44 -16.79
N PHE A 27 6.81 -3.91 -16.20
CA PHE A 27 6.88 -4.18 -14.77
C PHE A 27 7.59 -3.00 -14.13
N VAL A 28 6.86 -2.20 -13.39
CA VAL A 28 7.41 -1.08 -12.61
C VAL A 28 7.29 -1.47 -11.14
N PRO A 29 8.42 -1.74 -10.45
CA PRO A 29 8.39 -2.08 -9.02
C PRO A 29 7.77 -0.98 -8.18
N GLU A 30 7.99 0.26 -8.58
CA GLU A 30 7.48 1.43 -7.85
C GLU A 30 7.20 2.60 -8.82
N ILE A 31 6.08 3.29 -8.60
CA ILE A 31 5.79 4.60 -9.20
C ILE A 31 5.88 5.61 -8.06
N ALA A 32 7.07 6.14 -7.82
CA ALA A 32 7.41 6.94 -6.65
C ALA A 32 6.66 8.28 -6.53
N TYR A 33 5.96 8.72 -7.57
CA TYR A 33 5.34 10.05 -7.60
C TYR A 33 3.89 10.13 -7.11
N ASN A 34 3.20 9.00 -7.09
CA ASN A 34 1.76 9.04 -6.85
C ASN A 34 1.41 8.17 -5.67
N ARG A 35 1.63 8.40 -4.49
CA ARG A 35 1.08 7.73 -3.30
C ARG A 35 -0.05 6.72 -3.59
N THR A 36 0.15 5.95 -4.66
CA THR A 36 -0.79 5.00 -5.24
C THR A 36 -0.31 3.61 -4.96
N THR A 37 -1.13 2.82 -4.29
CA THR A 37 -0.82 1.43 -3.97
C THR A 37 -1.66 0.52 -4.85
N TYR A 38 -0.99 -0.41 -5.53
CA TYR A 38 -1.63 -1.38 -6.40
C TYR A 38 -1.77 -2.72 -5.70
N PHE A 39 -3.00 -3.20 -5.63
CA PHE A 39 -3.32 -4.59 -5.28
C PHE A 39 -3.83 -5.30 -6.53
N LYS A 40 -3.85 -6.62 -6.53
CA LYS A 40 -4.38 -7.42 -7.65
C LYS A 40 -5.83 -7.04 -7.96
N GLY A 41 -6.04 -6.15 -8.93
CA GLY A 41 -7.35 -5.63 -9.33
C GLY A 41 -7.87 -4.47 -8.49
N ARG A 42 -7.08 -3.93 -7.56
CA ARG A 42 -7.40 -2.74 -6.76
C ARG A 42 -6.27 -1.72 -6.80
N MET A 43 -6.62 -0.47 -6.82
CA MET A 43 -5.70 0.66 -6.70
C MET A 43 -6.21 1.61 -5.63
N VAL A 44 -5.37 1.92 -4.66
CA VAL A 44 -5.68 2.87 -3.59
C VAL A 44 -4.81 4.10 -3.78
N ASN A 45 -5.42 5.26 -3.82
CA ASN A 45 -4.75 6.55 -3.82
C ASN A 45 -5.13 7.30 -2.55
N SER A 46 -4.16 7.59 -1.70
CA SER A 46 -4.37 8.19 -0.39
C SER A 46 -3.24 9.15 -0.01
N PRO A 47 -3.47 10.10 0.93
CA PRO A 47 -2.46 11.07 1.36
C PRO A 47 -1.19 10.44 1.93
N GLY A 48 -1.32 9.32 2.63
CA GLY A 48 -0.20 8.60 3.24
C GLY A 48 0.50 7.62 2.31
N GLY A 49 -0.11 7.33 1.16
CA GLY A 49 0.42 6.33 0.23
C GLY A 49 0.41 4.92 0.80
N GLY A 50 1.46 4.17 0.53
CA GLY A 50 1.61 2.80 1.00
C GLY A 50 3.07 2.42 1.18
N CYS A 51 3.30 1.23 1.69
CA CYS A 51 4.62 0.63 1.78
C CYS A 51 4.56 -0.89 1.57
N THR A 52 5.67 -1.47 1.20
CA THR A 52 5.87 -2.92 1.24
C THR A 52 6.59 -3.28 2.52
N VAL A 53 6.18 -4.34 3.18
CA VAL A 53 6.85 -4.85 4.38
C VAL A 53 8.13 -5.57 3.98
N LEU A 54 9.28 -5.04 4.35
CA LEU A 54 10.57 -5.72 4.20
C LEU A 54 10.73 -6.82 5.25
N SER A 55 10.46 -6.47 6.51
CA SER A 55 10.49 -7.40 7.63
C SER A 55 9.59 -6.91 8.77
N TYR A 56 9.27 -7.78 9.70
CA TYR A 56 8.53 -7.41 10.90
C TYR A 56 9.03 -8.19 12.12
N VAL A 57 8.74 -7.66 13.30
CA VAL A 57 9.01 -8.29 14.60
C VAL A 57 7.69 -8.38 15.37
N ASP A 58 7.35 -9.57 15.85
CA ASP A 58 6.26 -9.77 16.80
C ASP A 58 6.78 -9.40 18.19
N ASN A 59 6.22 -8.36 18.80
CA ASN A 59 6.67 -7.86 20.11
C ASN A 59 6.15 -8.70 21.29
N GLY A 60 5.26 -9.68 21.02
CA GLY A 60 4.72 -10.59 22.02
C GLY A 60 3.57 -10.01 22.88
N ASP A 61 3.19 -8.77 22.66
CA ASP A 61 2.12 -8.04 23.36
C ASP A 61 0.90 -7.74 22.46
N GLY A 62 0.85 -8.38 21.28
CA GLY A 62 -0.17 -8.13 20.26
C GLY A 62 0.17 -6.97 19.33
N THR A 63 1.36 -6.39 19.46
CA THR A 63 1.88 -5.37 18.54
C THR A 63 2.97 -5.95 17.63
N TYR A 64 3.16 -5.32 16.48
CA TYR A 64 4.16 -5.70 15.49
C TYR A 64 4.97 -4.48 15.07
N THR A 65 6.29 -4.57 15.13
CA THR A 65 7.19 -3.54 14.58
C THR A 65 7.53 -3.88 13.14
N ILE A 66 7.19 -2.99 12.22
CA ILE A 66 7.38 -3.16 10.78
C ILE A 66 8.57 -2.33 10.32
N THR A 67 9.43 -2.95 9.53
CA THR A 67 10.46 -2.27 8.73
C THR A 67 9.95 -2.26 7.28
N PRO A 68 9.58 -1.09 6.73
CA PRO A 68 9.18 -0.99 5.34
C PRO A 68 10.37 -1.11 4.39
N ASP A 69 10.10 -1.57 3.17
CA ASP A 69 11.07 -1.59 2.07
C ASP A 69 11.15 -0.18 1.47
N LEU A 70 12.13 0.59 1.92
CA LEU A 70 12.37 1.97 1.53
C LEU A 70 13.77 2.12 0.96
N THR A 71 13.92 3.00 -0.02
CA THR A 71 15.25 3.43 -0.47
C THR A 71 15.88 4.35 0.58
N ASP A 72 17.18 4.57 0.51
CA ASP A 72 17.89 5.47 1.44
C ASP A 72 17.35 6.90 1.41
N ALA A 73 16.89 7.33 0.25
CA ALA A 73 16.34 8.67 0.04
C ALA A 73 14.90 8.84 0.57
N ASP A 74 14.16 7.72 0.76
CA ASP A 74 12.78 7.79 1.18
C ASP A 74 12.63 8.07 2.67
N GLY A 75 11.67 8.91 3.02
CA GLY A 75 11.19 9.10 4.37
C GLY A 75 10.07 8.10 4.71
N LEU A 76 9.87 7.85 6.00
CA LEU A 76 8.71 7.13 6.48
C LEU A 76 7.44 7.97 6.24
N SER A 77 6.46 7.42 5.53
CA SER A 77 5.19 8.08 5.19
C SER A 77 4.05 7.72 6.14
N GLN A 78 4.25 6.75 7.02
CA GLN A 78 3.26 6.31 8.00
C GLN A 78 3.32 7.21 9.23
N PHE A 79 2.14 7.67 9.66
CA PHE A 79 1.97 8.51 10.86
C PHE A 79 1.24 7.71 11.93
N VAL A 80 1.43 8.13 13.18
CA VAL A 80 0.66 7.59 14.29
C VAL A 80 -0.84 7.76 13.99
N ASP A 81 -1.61 6.77 14.36
CA ASP A 81 -3.05 6.67 14.10
C ASP A 81 -3.46 6.40 12.65
N ASP A 82 -2.51 6.23 11.72
CA ASP A 82 -2.86 5.75 10.37
C ASP A 82 -3.53 4.38 10.43
N ILE A 83 -4.55 4.21 9.59
CA ILE A 83 -5.14 2.93 9.28
C ILE A 83 -4.46 2.41 8.03
N LEU A 84 -3.81 1.26 8.15
CA LEU A 84 -3.14 0.58 7.06
C LEU A 84 -3.96 -0.64 6.64
N THR A 85 -4.34 -0.69 5.39
CA THR A 85 -5.12 -1.79 4.82
C THR A 85 -4.27 -2.59 3.84
N THR A 86 -4.38 -3.91 3.91
CA THR A 86 -3.84 -4.82 2.89
C THR A 86 -4.95 -5.69 2.33
N TYR A 87 -4.79 -6.08 1.08
CA TYR A 87 -5.68 -7.00 0.39
C TYR A 87 -4.89 -8.19 -0.11
N PHE A 88 -5.37 -9.39 0.15
CA PHE A 88 -4.76 -10.59 -0.38
C PHE A 88 -5.80 -11.53 -0.97
N VAL A 89 -5.32 -12.35 -1.87
CA VAL A 89 -6.15 -13.31 -2.60
C VAL A 89 -6.17 -14.61 -1.83
N THR A 90 -7.36 -15.07 -1.47
CA THR A 90 -7.56 -16.40 -0.91
C THR A 90 -7.69 -17.44 -2.02
N LYS A 91 -7.23 -18.65 -1.75
CA LYS A 91 -7.36 -19.80 -2.63
C LYS A 91 -8.15 -20.89 -1.94
N ASN A 92 -8.99 -21.57 -2.70
CA ASN A 92 -9.65 -22.78 -2.23
C ASN A 92 -8.67 -23.99 -2.15
N SER A 93 -9.14 -25.13 -1.69
CA SER A 93 -8.36 -26.36 -1.59
C SER A 93 -7.79 -26.86 -2.92
N GLU A 94 -8.34 -26.43 -4.05
CA GLU A 94 -7.87 -26.75 -5.39
C GLU A 94 -6.83 -25.72 -5.92
N GLY A 95 -6.46 -24.72 -5.10
CA GLY A 95 -5.54 -23.65 -5.50
C GLY A 95 -6.15 -22.59 -6.41
N LYS A 96 -7.47 -22.64 -6.67
CA LYS A 96 -8.18 -21.62 -7.44
C LYS A 96 -8.53 -20.42 -6.56
N LEU A 97 -8.64 -19.26 -7.18
CA LEU A 97 -9.09 -18.03 -6.55
C LEU A 97 -10.44 -18.26 -5.87
N ASN A 98 -10.52 -17.97 -4.58
CA ASN A 98 -11.73 -18.12 -3.78
C ASN A 98 -12.30 -16.77 -3.32
N GLY A 99 -11.53 -15.69 -3.42
CA GLY A 99 -11.95 -14.37 -3.00
C GLY A 99 -10.80 -13.46 -2.64
N PHE A 100 -11.16 -12.33 -2.08
CA PHE A 100 -10.25 -11.35 -1.51
C PHE A 100 -10.56 -11.20 -0.03
N GLU A 101 -9.51 -11.20 0.76
CA GLU A 101 -9.58 -10.86 2.17
C GLU A 101 -8.85 -9.55 2.43
N GLU A 102 -9.30 -8.86 3.45
CA GLU A 102 -8.79 -7.57 3.87
C GLU A 102 -8.27 -7.70 5.30
N MET A 103 -7.07 -7.16 5.54
CA MET A 103 -6.59 -6.94 6.91
C MET A 103 -6.37 -5.45 7.14
N LYS A 104 -6.65 -5.00 8.35
CA LYS A 104 -6.45 -3.61 8.78
C LYS A 104 -5.60 -3.56 10.04
N PHE A 105 -4.64 -2.65 10.02
CA PHE A 105 -3.75 -2.36 11.14
C PHE A 105 -3.83 -0.88 11.49
N ARG A 106 -3.65 -0.54 12.76
CA ARG A 106 -3.49 0.84 13.22
C ARG A 106 -2.05 1.07 13.60
N VAL A 107 -1.46 2.16 13.15
CA VAL A 107 -0.14 2.60 13.57
C VAL A 107 -0.23 3.18 14.98
N THR A 108 0.52 2.62 15.92
CA THR A 108 0.56 3.09 17.33
C THR A 108 1.80 3.90 17.64
N ALA A 109 2.89 3.68 16.89
CA ALA A 109 4.12 4.45 17.01
C ALA A 109 4.84 4.52 15.65
N ALA A 110 5.55 5.60 15.40
CA ALA A 110 6.39 5.78 14.22
C ALA A 110 7.74 6.38 14.64
N ASP A 111 8.83 5.74 14.23
CA ASP A 111 10.20 6.21 14.42
C ASP A 111 10.77 6.61 13.05
N TYR A 112 10.80 7.91 12.83
CA TYR A 112 11.28 8.49 11.57
C TYR A 112 12.81 8.41 11.40
N THR A 113 13.53 8.21 12.52
CA THR A 113 15.00 8.06 12.48
C THR A 113 15.40 6.68 12.01
N THR A 114 14.78 5.65 12.58
CA THR A 114 15.04 4.26 12.17
C THR A 114 14.16 3.80 11.04
N LYS A 115 13.22 4.65 10.58
CA LYS A 115 12.26 4.37 9.52
C LYS A 115 11.42 3.11 9.81
N LYS A 116 10.98 2.95 11.06
CA LYS A 116 10.15 1.83 11.51
C LYS A 116 8.86 2.33 12.13
N PHE A 117 7.83 1.51 12.09
CA PHE A 117 6.58 1.83 12.77
C PHE A 117 5.98 0.59 13.43
N THR A 118 5.23 0.80 14.49
CA THR A 118 4.56 -0.25 15.24
C THR A 118 3.07 -0.22 14.94
N VAL A 119 2.49 -1.39 14.75
CA VAL A 119 1.08 -1.55 14.45
C VAL A 119 0.40 -2.53 15.40
N ILE A 120 -0.91 -2.36 15.54
CA ILE A 120 -1.82 -3.35 16.11
C ILE A 120 -2.83 -3.79 15.05
N PRO A 121 -3.26 -5.05 15.03
CA PRO A 121 -4.37 -5.47 14.20
C PRO A 121 -5.68 -4.84 14.69
N ARG A 122 -6.67 -4.82 13.81
CA ARG A 122 -8.03 -4.39 14.16
C ARG A 122 -8.58 -5.22 15.34
N PRO A 123 -9.26 -4.61 16.32
CA PRO A 123 -9.91 -5.34 17.41
C PRO A 123 -10.82 -6.47 16.91
N GLY A 124 -10.72 -7.62 17.55
CA GLY A 124 -11.44 -8.84 17.14
C GLY A 124 -10.70 -9.70 16.11
N HIS A 125 -9.52 -9.26 15.63
CA HIS A 125 -8.71 -9.95 14.64
C HIS A 125 -7.26 -10.12 15.13
N SER A 126 -7.10 -10.66 16.33
CA SER A 126 -5.77 -10.91 16.93
C SER A 126 -4.92 -11.95 16.19
N ASP A 127 -5.54 -12.68 15.27
CA ASP A 127 -4.90 -13.63 14.36
C ASP A 127 -4.24 -12.93 13.14
N TRP A 128 -4.58 -11.67 12.87
CA TRP A 128 -3.98 -10.92 11.79
C TRP A 128 -2.55 -10.51 12.12
N LYS A 129 -1.63 -10.90 11.25
CA LYS A 129 -0.19 -10.62 11.39
C LYS A 129 0.36 -10.03 10.11
N PRO A 130 1.31 -9.08 10.20
CA PRO A 130 2.09 -8.68 9.04
C PRO A 130 2.83 -9.87 8.43
N ALA A 131 3.16 -9.77 7.17
CA ALA A 131 4.02 -10.73 6.48
C ALA A 131 5.02 -9.98 5.58
N GLU A 132 6.18 -10.56 5.35
CA GLU A 132 7.15 -10.03 4.40
C GLU A 132 6.52 -9.93 2.99
N GLN A 133 6.88 -8.91 2.26
CA GLN A 133 6.33 -8.56 0.94
C GLN A 133 4.83 -8.19 0.96
N MET A 134 4.23 -8.05 2.14
CA MET A 134 2.88 -7.54 2.26
C MET A 134 2.85 -6.06 1.88
N VAL A 135 1.91 -5.69 1.01
CA VAL A 135 1.69 -4.29 0.63
C VAL A 135 0.63 -3.70 1.54
N LEU A 136 0.95 -2.59 2.16
CA LEU A 136 0.08 -1.85 3.07
C LEU A 136 -0.26 -0.49 2.43
N ALA A 137 -1.54 -0.15 2.34
CA ALA A 137 -2.00 1.17 1.92
C ALA A 137 -2.61 1.93 3.09
N GLN A 138 -2.31 3.20 3.20
CA GLN A 138 -2.98 4.07 4.16
C GLN A 138 -4.41 4.35 3.66
N THR A 139 -5.41 4.07 4.51
CA THR A 139 -6.84 4.19 4.18
C THR A 139 -7.62 4.97 5.23
N GLY A 140 -6.95 5.75 6.02
CA GLY A 140 -7.53 6.62 7.04
C GLY A 140 -6.54 6.96 8.13
N ASN A 141 -6.99 7.83 9.04
CA ASN A 141 -6.26 8.19 10.26
C ASN A 141 -7.27 8.56 11.35
N PHE A 142 -7.03 8.15 12.59
CA PHE A 142 -7.99 8.39 13.67
C PHE A 142 -8.02 9.84 14.15
N THR A 143 -6.94 10.57 13.99
CA THR A 143 -6.75 11.90 14.58
C THR A 143 -6.52 13.02 13.57
N ASP A 144 -5.99 12.70 12.40
CA ASP A 144 -5.65 13.67 11.35
C ASP A 144 -6.70 13.66 10.22
N PRO A 145 -7.58 14.70 10.14
CA PRO A 145 -8.61 14.79 9.11
C PRO A 145 -8.06 14.81 7.66
N GLU A 146 -6.85 15.36 7.45
CA GLU A 146 -6.24 15.43 6.12
C GLU A 146 -5.81 14.04 5.60
N ARG A 147 -5.82 13.04 6.47
CA ARG A 147 -5.43 11.66 6.17
C ARG A 147 -6.60 10.67 6.23
N GLN A 148 -7.83 11.15 6.32
CA GLN A 148 -9.03 10.30 6.44
C GLN A 148 -9.67 9.93 5.10
N THR A 149 -9.21 10.54 4.00
CA THR A 149 -9.80 10.36 2.68
C THR A 149 -8.93 9.49 1.79
N TYR A 150 -9.54 8.71 0.91
CA TYR A 150 -8.84 7.99 -0.15
C TYR A 150 -9.76 7.65 -1.32
N ILE A 151 -9.17 7.33 -2.46
CA ILE A 151 -9.87 6.86 -3.66
C ILE A 151 -9.51 5.38 -3.85
N LEU A 152 -10.53 4.54 -4.02
CA LEU A 152 -10.40 3.15 -4.38
C LEU A 152 -10.92 2.94 -5.80
N ILE A 153 -10.08 2.40 -6.67
CA ILE A 153 -10.49 1.84 -7.97
C ILE A 153 -10.49 0.33 -7.82
N ASP A 154 -11.68 -0.28 -7.94
CA ASP A 154 -11.88 -1.71 -7.73
C ASP A 154 -12.37 -2.38 -9.00
N SER A 155 -11.71 -3.46 -9.39
CA SER A 155 -12.08 -4.32 -10.52
C SER A 155 -12.26 -5.77 -10.08
N VAL A 156 -12.47 -5.98 -8.77
CA VAL A 156 -12.56 -7.30 -8.18
C VAL A 156 -14.03 -7.75 -8.10
N ASN A 157 -14.26 -9.04 -8.24
CA ASN A 157 -15.59 -9.66 -8.11
C ASN A 157 -16.66 -9.11 -9.07
N GLY A 158 -16.23 -8.57 -10.23
CA GLY A 158 -17.16 -8.02 -11.21
C GLY A 158 -17.73 -6.64 -10.87
N ASN A 159 -17.34 -6.06 -9.78
CA ASN A 159 -17.71 -4.70 -9.37
C ASN A 159 -16.64 -3.71 -9.85
N ASN A 160 -16.70 -3.32 -11.10
CA ASN A 160 -15.83 -2.26 -11.61
C ASN A 160 -16.35 -0.91 -11.12
N CYS A 161 -15.73 -0.33 -10.10
CA CYS A 161 -16.16 0.94 -9.54
C CYS A 161 -14.97 1.82 -9.14
N ILE A 162 -15.24 3.11 -9.04
CA ILE A 162 -14.37 4.10 -8.40
C ILE A 162 -15.15 4.61 -7.18
N THR A 163 -14.56 4.44 -6.01
CA THR A 163 -15.19 4.86 -4.75
C THR A 163 -14.32 5.93 -4.08
N PHE A 164 -14.95 7.02 -3.70
CA PHE A 164 -14.35 8.09 -2.90
C PHE A 164 -14.76 7.84 -1.44
N PHE A 165 -13.77 7.73 -0.57
CA PHE A 165 -13.99 7.60 0.86
C PHE A 165 -13.61 8.91 1.53
N ASP A 166 -14.52 9.45 2.31
CA ASP A 166 -14.39 10.73 3.02
C ASP A 166 -14.38 10.53 4.54
N MET A 167 -14.07 9.34 5.00
CA MET A 167 -13.96 9.03 6.42
C MET A 167 -13.17 7.75 6.66
N ASN A 168 -12.76 7.55 7.91
CA ASN A 168 -12.08 6.34 8.34
C ASN A 168 -12.89 5.09 8.07
N GLN A 169 -12.29 4.13 7.41
CA GLN A 169 -12.85 2.81 7.12
C GLN A 169 -12.32 1.75 8.11
N TRP A 170 -12.23 2.10 9.38
CA TRP A 170 -11.86 1.13 10.42
C TRP A 170 -12.96 0.09 10.64
N GLU A 171 -14.18 0.55 10.69
CA GLU A 171 -15.36 -0.30 10.70
C GLU A 171 -16.03 -0.21 9.33
N THR A 172 -16.39 -1.33 8.77
CA THR A 172 -16.91 -1.47 7.40
C THR A 172 -18.15 -0.60 7.16
N ALA A 173 -17.99 0.60 6.63
CA ALA A 173 -19.10 1.38 6.07
C ALA A 173 -18.64 1.98 4.73
N CYS A 174 -19.17 1.48 3.62
CA CYS A 174 -19.11 2.16 2.34
C CYS A 174 -20.17 3.25 2.31
N VAL A 175 -19.75 4.49 2.08
CA VAL A 175 -20.67 5.56 1.66
C VAL A 175 -20.54 5.66 0.14
N PHE A 176 -21.59 5.29 -0.57
CA PHE A 176 -21.70 5.53 -2.01
C PHE A 176 -22.26 6.94 -2.21
N PHE A 177 -21.62 7.69 -3.08
CA PHE A 177 -22.19 8.91 -3.67
C PHE A 177 -22.53 8.67 -5.12
#